data_9c222e49af75fa0476dd8c59a6eb8be9
#
_entry.id   9c222e49af75fa0476dd8c59a6eb8be9
#
_cell.length_a   1.000
_cell.length_b   1.000
_cell.length_c   1.000
_cell.angle_alpha   90.00
_cell.angle_beta   90.00
_cell.angle_gamma   90.00
#
_symmetry.space_group_name_H-M   'P 1'
#
loop_
_entity.id
_entity.type
_entity.pdbx_description
1 polymer ?
#
loop_
_entity_poly.entity_id
_entity_poly.type
_entity_poly.pdbx_seq_one_letter_code
_entity_poly.pdbx_strand_id
1 'polypeptide(L)'
;MKSIKSIIIGAGKYGEVYLSYLQEAGINVVGFLDDDPIAADKRFGGLPVLGPTSILSTLKEEYGITSVYCPLGNNRLRVKFLKLANSLGYDTPCYIHPSVIISPNVEVGKGVYILLGTQVMPYTKIEDYVMISMNVNVAHHNILKTGTFLSTGCNFGASIVAEENTYCGIGSTIMTGLHRLGKDCLIGAGAVVIKDVPDGAIMAGVPAKIIKYKPEYCQ
;
A
#
# COMPACT_ATOMS: atom_id res chain seq x y z
N MET A 1 -4.43 -3.55 31.00
CA MET A 1 -4.25 -4.11 29.64
C MET A 1 -2.82 -3.85 29.20
N LYS A 2 -2.06 -4.84 28.71
CA LYS A 2 -0.75 -4.57 28.11
C LYS A 2 -0.97 -3.72 26.85
N SER A 3 -0.30 -2.58 26.74
CA SER A 3 -0.40 -1.73 25.56
C SER A 3 0.10 -2.53 24.34
N ILE A 4 -0.69 -2.54 23.26
CA ILE A 4 -0.30 -3.13 21.98
C ILE A 4 0.94 -2.38 21.48
N LYS A 5 2.03 -3.12 21.23
CA LYS A 5 3.25 -2.55 20.65
C LYS A 5 3.31 -2.91 19.17
N SER A 6 3.63 -1.92 18.37
CA SER A 6 3.70 -2.05 16.90
C SER A 6 5.11 -1.74 16.40
N ILE A 7 5.47 -2.31 15.25
CA ILE A 7 6.68 -2.00 14.52
C ILE A 7 6.37 -1.64 13.07
N ILE A 8 7.21 -0.81 12.47
CA ILE A 8 7.11 -0.47 11.04
C ILE A 8 8.26 -1.15 10.29
N ILE A 9 7.94 -1.86 9.21
CA ILE A 9 8.92 -2.35 8.23
C ILE A 9 9.11 -1.28 7.15
N GLY A 10 10.37 -0.82 7.01
CA GLY A 10 10.80 0.25 6.11
C GLY A 10 11.13 1.53 6.86
N ALA A 11 12.41 1.72 7.17
CA ALA A 11 12.97 2.89 7.86
C ALA A 11 13.40 3.97 6.86
N GLY A 12 12.49 4.41 6.02
CA GLY A 12 12.70 5.50 5.07
C GLY A 12 11.74 6.66 5.33
N LYS A 13 11.86 7.72 4.52
CA LYS A 13 10.98 8.90 4.63
C LYS A 13 9.49 8.57 4.61
N TYR A 14 9.09 7.57 3.84
CA TYR A 14 7.70 7.16 3.78
C TYR A 14 7.26 6.40 5.05
N GLY A 15 8.17 5.60 5.64
CA GLY A 15 7.96 5.01 6.96
C GLY A 15 7.78 6.05 8.05
N GLU A 16 8.54 7.14 8.01
CA GLU A 16 8.40 8.29 8.92
C GLU A 16 7.06 9.00 8.79
N VAL A 17 6.56 9.17 7.56
CA VAL A 17 5.22 9.73 7.33
C VAL A 17 4.15 8.85 7.99
N TYR A 18 4.24 7.52 7.81
CA TYR A 18 3.30 6.61 8.47
C TYR A 18 3.44 6.60 9.99
N LEU A 19 4.67 6.69 10.52
CA LEU A 19 4.89 6.83 11.95
C LEU A 19 4.10 8.03 12.52
N SER A 20 4.18 9.19 11.86
CA SER A 20 3.45 10.39 12.28
C SER A 20 1.94 10.14 12.38
N TYR A 21 1.35 9.55 11.34
CA TYR A 21 -0.08 9.23 11.35
C TYR A 21 -0.46 8.16 12.39
N LEU A 22 0.36 7.14 12.57
CA LEU A 22 0.11 6.10 13.55
C LEU A 22 0.18 6.65 14.98
N GLN A 23 1.13 7.55 15.26
CA GLN A 23 1.25 8.24 16.54
C GLN A 23 0.05 9.17 16.79
N GLU A 24 -0.40 9.92 15.80
CA GLU A 24 -1.60 10.76 15.88
C GLU A 24 -2.84 9.92 16.20
N ALA A 25 -2.93 8.70 15.67
CA ALA A 25 -3.98 7.73 15.98
C ALA A 25 -3.81 7.03 17.33
N GLY A 26 -2.80 7.39 18.15
CA GLY A 26 -2.53 6.78 19.45
C GLY A 26 -1.91 5.39 19.38
N ILE A 27 -1.39 4.98 18.24
CA ILE A 27 -0.75 3.67 18.08
C ILE A 27 0.68 3.71 18.60
N ASN A 28 1.00 2.79 19.51
CA ASN A 28 2.31 2.69 20.13
C ASN A 28 3.31 1.98 19.20
N VAL A 29 3.99 2.75 18.37
CA VAL A 29 5.11 2.27 17.53
C VAL A 29 6.39 2.35 18.34
N VAL A 30 7.16 1.26 18.40
CA VAL A 30 8.38 1.18 19.20
C VAL A 30 9.68 1.26 18.38
N GLY A 31 9.60 1.15 17.05
CA GLY A 31 10.77 1.22 16.17
C GLY A 31 10.47 0.78 14.75
N PHE A 32 11.54 0.60 14.01
CA PHE A 32 11.52 0.18 12.62
C PHE A 32 12.34 -1.10 12.42
N LEU A 33 12.03 -1.82 11.34
CA LEU A 33 12.92 -2.82 10.73
C LEU A 33 13.31 -2.35 9.33
N ASP A 34 14.58 -2.51 8.98
CA ASP A 34 15.06 -2.24 7.62
C ASP A 34 16.25 -3.13 7.30
N ASP A 35 16.32 -3.61 6.06
CA ASP A 35 17.41 -4.44 5.57
C ASP A 35 18.59 -3.63 5.02
N ASP A 36 18.42 -2.29 4.88
CA ASP A 36 19.51 -1.40 4.49
C ASP A 36 20.45 -1.16 5.70
N PRO A 37 21.73 -1.63 5.63
CA PRO A 37 22.68 -1.42 6.70
C PRO A 37 22.94 0.06 7.00
N ILE A 38 22.72 0.96 6.04
CA ILE A 38 22.86 2.40 6.25
C ILE A 38 21.78 2.94 7.21
N ALA A 39 20.67 2.25 7.37
CA ALA A 39 19.59 2.63 8.27
C ALA A 39 19.83 2.16 9.73
N ALA A 40 20.69 1.17 9.96
CA ALA A 40 20.81 0.44 11.23
C ALA A 40 21.05 1.34 12.46
N ASP A 41 21.91 2.38 12.33
CA ASP A 41 22.24 3.27 13.46
C ASP A 41 21.44 4.58 13.44
N LYS A 42 20.45 4.69 12.56
CA LYS A 42 19.63 5.88 12.42
C LYS A 42 18.38 5.85 13.29
N ARG A 43 17.81 7.02 13.49
CA ARG A 43 16.51 7.21 14.10
C ARG A 43 15.59 7.90 13.10
N PHE A 44 14.35 7.45 13.05
CA PHE A 44 13.29 8.01 12.23
C PHE A 44 12.14 8.44 13.14
N GLY A 45 11.77 9.72 13.10
CA GLY A 45 10.81 10.28 14.04
C GLY A 45 11.19 10.06 15.52
N GLY A 46 12.49 10.02 15.83
CA GLY A 46 13.02 9.72 17.17
C GLY A 46 13.07 8.24 17.55
N LEU A 47 12.51 7.33 16.76
CA LEU A 47 12.51 5.89 17.05
C LEU A 47 13.70 5.17 16.41
N PRO A 48 14.23 4.10 17.04
CA PRO A 48 15.36 3.35 16.51
C PRO A 48 14.95 2.39 15.38
N VAL A 49 15.91 2.03 14.55
CA VAL A 49 15.86 0.79 13.77
C VAL A 49 16.35 -0.35 14.65
N LEU A 50 15.48 -1.32 14.93
CA LEU A 50 15.78 -2.43 15.82
C LEU A 50 16.64 -3.51 15.15
N GLY A 51 16.66 -3.55 13.83
CA GLY A 51 17.47 -4.47 13.04
C GLY A 51 16.86 -4.78 11.67
N PRO A 52 17.40 -5.78 10.97
CA PRO A 52 16.91 -6.23 9.68
C PRO A 52 15.57 -6.97 9.82
N THR A 53 14.85 -7.13 8.70
CA THR A 53 13.55 -7.83 8.69
C THR A 53 13.65 -9.29 9.12
N SER A 54 14.83 -9.89 9.07
CA SER A 54 15.08 -11.28 9.51
C SER A 54 14.82 -11.52 11.00
N ILE A 55 14.93 -10.49 11.85
CA ILE A 55 14.64 -10.63 13.30
C ILE A 55 13.14 -10.59 13.62
N LEU A 56 12.27 -10.44 12.63
CA LEU A 56 10.82 -10.40 12.84
C LEU A 56 10.30 -11.62 13.62
N SER A 57 10.95 -12.78 13.48
CA SER A 57 10.56 -14.00 14.20
C SER A 57 10.74 -13.92 15.73
N THR A 58 11.63 -13.06 16.24
CA THR A 58 11.97 -12.98 17.68
C THR A 58 11.34 -11.77 18.38
N LEU A 59 10.91 -10.76 17.67
CA LEU A 59 10.44 -9.49 18.25
C LEU A 59 9.23 -9.63 19.19
N LYS A 60 8.40 -10.65 18.98
CA LYS A 60 7.25 -10.91 19.84
C LYS A 60 7.66 -11.29 21.23
N GLU A 61 8.70 -12.13 21.37
CA GLU A 61 9.23 -12.60 22.63
C GLU A 61 10.13 -11.55 23.29
N GLU A 62 11.02 -10.92 22.53
CA GLU A 62 12.03 -9.99 23.05
C GLU A 62 11.44 -8.62 23.43
N TYR A 63 10.53 -8.10 22.63
CA TYR A 63 10.02 -6.73 22.79
C TYR A 63 8.52 -6.67 23.09
N GLY A 64 7.81 -7.81 23.03
CA GLY A 64 6.37 -7.87 23.22
C GLY A 64 5.59 -7.17 22.09
N ILE A 65 6.17 -7.12 20.88
CA ILE A 65 5.55 -6.54 19.69
C ILE A 65 4.50 -7.54 19.18
N THR A 66 3.31 -7.04 18.87
CA THR A 66 2.19 -7.87 18.42
C THR A 66 1.63 -7.44 17.06
N SER A 67 1.96 -6.23 16.61
CA SER A 67 1.43 -5.68 15.36
C SER A 67 2.54 -5.15 14.43
N VAL A 68 2.36 -5.34 13.12
CA VAL A 68 3.30 -4.94 12.08
C VAL A 68 2.60 -4.05 11.06
N TYR A 69 3.20 -2.90 10.78
CA TYR A 69 2.87 -2.04 9.65
C TYR A 69 4.00 -2.10 8.61
N CYS A 70 3.67 -2.08 7.32
CA CYS A 70 4.66 -2.16 6.25
C CYS A 70 4.29 -1.21 5.11
N PRO A 71 4.49 0.11 5.25
CA PRO A 71 4.12 1.10 4.25
C PRO A 71 5.15 1.20 3.11
N LEU A 72 5.63 0.09 2.58
CA LEU A 72 6.56 0.08 1.46
C LEU A 72 5.83 0.38 0.14
N GLY A 73 6.38 1.33 -0.63
CA GLY A 73 5.90 1.65 -1.97
C GLY A 73 6.12 0.52 -3.00
N ASN A 74 7.03 -0.40 -2.72
CA ASN A 74 7.19 -1.62 -3.51
C ASN A 74 6.09 -2.62 -3.12
N ASN A 75 5.12 -2.82 -4.02
CA ASN A 75 3.95 -3.64 -3.77
C ASN A 75 4.29 -5.08 -3.39
N ARG A 76 5.22 -5.71 -4.13
CA ARG A 76 5.61 -7.11 -3.90
C ARG A 76 6.32 -7.29 -2.55
N LEU A 77 7.21 -6.37 -2.18
CA LEU A 77 7.88 -6.41 -0.87
C LEU A 77 6.89 -6.17 0.27
N ARG A 78 5.98 -5.21 0.12
CA ARG A 78 4.92 -4.95 1.11
C ARG A 78 4.08 -6.20 1.36
N VAL A 79 3.58 -6.82 0.28
CA VAL A 79 2.78 -8.05 0.38
C VAL A 79 3.58 -9.19 1.00
N LYS A 80 4.86 -9.38 0.59
CA LYS A 80 5.75 -10.41 1.13
C LYS A 80 5.89 -10.26 2.64
N PHE A 81 6.23 -9.07 3.12
CA PHE A 81 6.49 -8.85 4.56
C PHE A 81 5.22 -8.92 5.40
N LEU A 82 4.08 -8.40 4.90
CA LEU A 82 2.83 -8.52 5.64
C LEU A 82 2.31 -9.96 5.70
N LYS A 83 2.47 -10.75 4.63
CA LYS A 83 2.18 -12.20 4.66
C LYS A 83 3.09 -12.93 5.63
N LEU A 84 4.40 -12.62 5.65
CA LEU A 84 5.34 -13.19 6.61
C LEU A 84 4.95 -12.83 8.05
N ALA A 85 4.64 -11.57 8.32
CA ALA A 85 4.20 -11.15 9.65
C ALA A 85 2.96 -11.93 10.10
N ASN A 86 1.95 -12.08 9.24
CA ASN A 86 0.76 -12.89 9.55
C ASN A 86 1.11 -14.37 9.83
N SER A 87 2.01 -14.98 9.03
CA SER A 87 2.42 -16.38 9.24
C SER A 87 3.16 -16.60 10.57
N LEU A 88 3.81 -15.55 11.09
CA LEU A 88 4.46 -15.52 12.40
C LEU A 88 3.51 -15.14 13.54
N GLY A 89 2.21 -14.98 13.25
CA GLY A 89 1.19 -14.67 14.24
C GLY A 89 1.14 -13.21 14.70
N TYR A 90 1.69 -12.28 13.90
CA TYR A 90 1.49 -10.85 14.10
C TYR A 90 0.17 -10.40 13.50
N ASP A 91 -0.46 -9.41 14.12
CA ASP A 91 -1.53 -8.65 13.51
C ASP A 91 -0.94 -7.72 12.45
N THR A 92 -1.66 -7.55 11.34
CA THR A 92 -1.36 -6.55 10.31
C THR A 92 -2.57 -5.63 10.16
N PRO A 93 -2.71 -4.64 11.07
CA PRO A 93 -3.90 -3.80 11.11
C PRO A 93 -4.00 -2.90 9.89
N CYS A 94 -5.22 -2.51 9.53
CA CYS A 94 -5.45 -1.42 8.61
C CYS A 94 -5.07 -0.09 9.26
N TYR A 95 -4.66 0.87 8.43
CA TYR A 95 -4.64 2.27 8.79
C TYR A 95 -5.50 3.06 7.82
N ILE A 96 -6.59 3.61 8.31
CA ILE A 96 -7.51 4.45 7.53
C ILE A 96 -7.57 5.80 8.22
N HIS A 97 -7.10 6.84 7.54
CA HIS A 97 -7.07 8.19 8.09
C HIS A 97 -8.51 8.69 8.37
N PRO A 98 -8.77 9.40 9.48
CA PRO A 98 -10.13 9.84 9.85
C PRO A 98 -10.87 10.69 8.82
N SER A 99 -10.16 11.37 7.92
CA SER A 99 -10.75 12.17 6.84
C SER A 99 -11.16 11.37 5.60
N VAL A 100 -10.96 10.06 5.59
CA VAL A 100 -11.33 9.19 4.47
C VAL A 100 -12.85 8.98 4.47
N ILE A 101 -13.46 9.10 3.31
CA ILE A 101 -14.88 8.81 3.10
C ILE A 101 -15.00 7.44 2.46
N ILE A 102 -15.46 6.46 3.23
CA ILE A 102 -15.81 5.12 2.72
C ILE A 102 -17.33 5.01 2.67
N SER A 103 -17.86 4.82 1.47
CA SER A 103 -19.30 4.67 1.25
C SER A 103 -19.83 3.34 1.81
N PRO A 104 -21.15 3.20 2.02
CA PRO A 104 -21.75 1.89 2.36
C PRO A 104 -21.42 0.81 1.33
N ASN A 105 -21.42 -0.44 1.77
CA ASN A 105 -21.15 -1.62 0.93
C ASN A 105 -19.75 -1.65 0.28
N VAL A 106 -18.76 -1.00 0.90
CA VAL A 106 -17.34 -1.18 0.57
C VAL A 106 -16.78 -2.28 1.46
N GLU A 107 -16.13 -3.26 0.85
CA GLU A 107 -15.41 -4.32 1.57
C GLU A 107 -13.94 -3.94 1.68
N VAL A 108 -13.37 -4.06 2.88
CA VAL A 108 -11.96 -3.75 3.14
C VAL A 108 -11.27 -4.95 3.77
N GLY A 109 -10.21 -5.43 3.12
CA GLY A 109 -9.35 -6.51 3.59
C GLY A 109 -8.42 -6.10 4.73
N LYS A 110 -7.47 -6.96 5.09
CA LYS A 110 -6.50 -6.71 6.15
C LYS A 110 -5.25 -5.98 5.65
N GLY A 111 -4.59 -5.26 6.54
CA GLY A 111 -3.35 -4.54 6.23
C GLY A 111 -3.51 -3.47 5.15
N VAL A 112 -4.70 -2.94 4.99
CA VAL A 112 -5.03 -1.88 4.02
C VAL A 112 -4.67 -0.53 4.60
N TYR A 113 -4.03 0.32 3.81
CA TYR A 113 -3.69 1.68 4.21
C TYR A 113 -4.37 2.69 3.30
N ILE A 114 -5.16 3.61 3.86
CA ILE A 114 -5.86 4.66 3.12
C ILE A 114 -5.56 6.00 3.77
N LEU A 115 -4.91 6.91 3.03
CA LEU A 115 -4.49 8.20 3.54
C LEU A 115 -5.54 9.31 3.29
N LEU A 116 -5.27 10.45 3.89
CA LEU A 116 -6.19 11.60 4.01
C LEU A 116 -6.82 12.05 2.68
N GLY A 117 -8.07 12.52 2.75
CA GLY A 117 -8.80 13.10 1.64
C GLY A 117 -9.27 12.11 0.57
N THR A 118 -9.01 10.82 0.76
CA THR A 118 -9.44 9.77 -0.18
C THR A 118 -10.93 9.49 -0.04
N GLN A 119 -11.59 9.21 -1.17
CA GLN A 119 -12.99 8.83 -1.24
C GLN A 119 -13.16 7.52 -1.98
N VAL A 120 -13.95 6.60 -1.41
CA VAL A 120 -14.25 5.29 -2.00
C VAL A 120 -15.76 5.14 -2.13
N MET A 121 -16.24 4.98 -3.36
CA MET A 121 -17.66 4.86 -3.70
C MET A 121 -18.20 3.43 -3.44
N PRO A 122 -19.53 3.26 -3.34
CA PRO A 122 -20.18 2.00 -2.98
C PRO A 122 -19.79 0.81 -3.86
N TYR A 123 -19.94 -0.40 -3.30
CA TYR A 123 -19.72 -1.68 -3.96
C TYR A 123 -18.30 -1.90 -4.47
N THR A 124 -17.33 -1.17 -3.92
CA THR A 124 -15.91 -1.40 -4.19
C THR A 124 -15.37 -2.43 -3.20
N LYS A 125 -14.59 -3.39 -3.71
CA LYS A 125 -13.85 -4.36 -2.90
C LYS A 125 -12.38 -4.01 -2.89
N ILE A 126 -11.84 -3.80 -1.70
CA ILE A 126 -10.41 -3.55 -1.45
C ILE A 126 -9.86 -4.81 -0.78
N GLU A 127 -9.02 -5.55 -1.48
CA GLU A 127 -8.42 -6.77 -0.94
C GLU A 127 -7.25 -6.45 0.02
N ASP A 128 -6.60 -7.52 0.52
CA ASP A 128 -5.53 -7.42 1.51
C ASP A 128 -4.34 -6.60 1.00
N TYR A 129 -3.72 -5.84 1.92
CA TYR A 129 -2.45 -5.13 1.71
C TYR A 129 -2.46 -4.07 0.59
N VAL A 130 -3.64 -3.60 0.23
CA VAL A 130 -3.80 -2.48 -0.70
C VAL A 130 -3.34 -1.19 -0.03
N MET A 131 -2.66 -0.32 -0.79
CA MET A 131 -2.34 1.04 -0.37
C MET A 131 -3.06 2.05 -1.26
N ILE A 132 -3.70 3.02 -0.63
CA ILE A 132 -4.33 4.17 -1.29
C ILE A 132 -3.76 5.42 -0.64
N SER A 133 -3.05 6.22 -1.41
CA SER A 133 -2.42 7.44 -0.93
C SER A 133 -3.42 8.58 -0.77
N MET A 134 -2.92 9.80 -0.63
CA MET A 134 -3.74 10.99 -0.35
C MET A 134 -4.58 11.42 -1.55
N ASN A 135 -5.80 11.96 -1.28
CA ASN A 135 -6.66 12.58 -2.30
C ASN A 135 -6.92 11.69 -3.52
N VAL A 136 -7.14 10.41 -3.29
CA VAL A 136 -7.50 9.45 -4.34
C VAL A 136 -9.01 9.34 -4.42
N ASN A 137 -9.55 9.34 -5.63
CA ASN A 137 -10.96 9.10 -5.89
C ASN A 137 -11.14 7.72 -6.51
N VAL A 138 -11.82 6.82 -5.80
CA VAL A 138 -12.16 5.47 -6.30
C VAL A 138 -13.64 5.41 -6.56
N ALA A 139 -14.04 5.29 -7.83
CA ALA A 139 -15.45 5.17 -8.20
C ALA A 139 -16.01 3.78 -7.80
N HIS A 140 -17.28 3.54 -8.11
CA HIS A 140 -18.06 2.39 -7.65
C HIS A 140 -17.75 1.08 -8.38
N HIS A 141 -18.11 -0.06 -7.75
CA HIS A 141 -18.02 -1.41 -8.33
C HIS A 141 -16.61 -1.81 -8.78
N ASN A 142 -15.58 -1.33 -8.11
CA ASN A 142 -14.20 -1.69 -8.39
C ASN A 142 -13.75 -2.89 -7.56
N ILE A 143 -12.76 -3.60 -8.07
CA ILE A 143 -12.01 -4.61 -7.31
C ILE A 143 -10.54 -4.20 -7.33
N LEU A 144 -10.03 -3.80 -6.19
CA LEU A 144 -8.59 -3.54 -6.00
C LEU A 144 -7.99 -4.78 -5.38
N LYS A 145 -7.31 -5.60 -6.20
CA LYS A 145 -6.73 -6.87 -5.74
C LYS A 145 -5.50 -6.65 -4.88
N THR A 146 -5.10 -7.70 -4.20
CA THR A 146 -4.01 -7.76 -3.22
C THR A 146 -2.78 -7.00 -3.66
N GLY A 147 -2.31 -6.09 -2.81
CA GLY A 147 -1.08 -5.33 -3.04
C GLY A 147 -1.19 -4.20 -4.06
N THR A 148 -2.35 -3.90 -4.61
CA THR A 148 -2.56 -2.70 -5.45
C THR A 148 -2.12 -1.44 -4.72
N PHE A 149 -1.53 -0.48 -5.45
CA PHE A 149 -1.21 0.84 -4.93
C PHE A 149 -1.74 1.94 -5.84
N LEU A 150 -2.65 2.73 -5.31
CA LEU A 150 -3.13 3.97 -5.93
C LEU A 150 -2.39 5.15 -5.30
N SER A 151 -1.52 5.81 -6.06
CA SER A 151 -0.70 6.91 -5.56
C SER A 151 -1.48 8.22 -5.49
N THR A 152 -0.90 9.24 -4.84
CA THR A 152 -1.52 10.54 -4.56
C THR A 152 -2.26 11.12 -5.75
N GLY A 153 -3.51 11.54 -5.57
CA GLY A 153 -4.32 12.21 -6.57
C GLY A 153 -4.76 11.33 -7.75
N CYS A 154 -4.63 10.01 -7.65
CA CYS A 154 -5.14 9.10 -8.67
C CYS A 154 -6.66 9.17 -8.74
N ASN A 155 -7.22 9.27 -9.95
CA ASN A 155 -8.65 9.18 -10.21
C ASN A 155 -8.94 7.83 -10.88
N PHE A 156 -9.68 6.97 -10.15
CA PHE A 156 -9.93 5.60 -10.55
C PHE A 156 -11.41 5.43 -10.96
N GLY A 157 -11.65 5.16 -12.24
CA GLY A 157 -12.97 5.00 -12.83
C GLY A 157 -13.76 3.81 -12.27
N ALA A 158 -14.99 3.65 -12.73
CA ALA A 158 -15.91 2.65 -12.21
C ALA A 158 -15.82 1.29 -12.91
N SER A 159 -16.16 0.21 -12.17
CA SER A 159 -16.31 -1.18 -12.68
C SER A 159 -15.02 -1.76 -13.27
N ILE A 160 -13.90 -1.49 -12.63
CA ILE A 160 -12.56 -1.90 -13.06
C ILE A 160 -11.96 -2.87 -12.07
N VAL A 161 -11.31 -3.92 -12.57
CA VAL A 161 -10.46 -4.81 -11.79
C VAL A 161 -9.01 -4.35 -11.89
N ALA A 162 -8.43 -3.85 -10.80
CA ALA A 162 -6.99 -3.71 -10.67
C ALA A 162 -6.43 -5.04 -10.16
N GLU A 163 -5.70 -5.75 -11.01
CA GLU A 163 -5.09 -7.02 -10.66
C GLU A 163 -3.97 -6.85 -9.62
N GLU A 164 -3.47 -7.98 -9.09
CA GLU A 164 -2.49 -7.97 -8.00
C GLU A 164 -1.27 -7.11 -8.32
N ASN A 165 -0.82 -6.36 -7.33
CA ASN A 165 0.34 -5.47 -7.38
C ASN A 165 0.27 -4.38 -8.47
N THR A 166 -0.91 -4.09 -9.04
CA THR A 166 -1.10 -2.92 -9.90
C THR A 166 -0.61 -1.66 -9.20
N TYR A 167 0.14 -0.82 -9.91
CA TYR A 167 0.61 0.48 -9.40
C TYR A 167 0.08 1.60 -10.30
N CYS A 168 -0.71 2.51 -9.73
CA CYS A 168 -1.16 3.74 -10.39
C CYS A 168 -0.38 4.93 -9.84
N GLY A 169 0.40 5.59 -10.71
CA GLY A 169 1.27 6.71 -10.35
C GLY A 169 0.50 7.98 -9.95
N ILE A 170 1.23 8.94 -9.40
CA ILE A 170 0.70 10.23 -8.92
C ILE A 170 -0.12 10.90 -10.03
N GLY A 171 -1.35 11.34 -9.71
CA GLY A 171 -2.21 12.07 -10.62
C GLY A 171 -2.65 11.30 -11.87
N SER A 172 -2.48 9.97 -11.90
CA SER A 172 -2.98 9.17 -13.02
C SER A 172 -4.51 9.15 -13.04
N THR A 173 -5.08 9.06 -14.24
CA THR A 173 -6.52 8.93 -14.44
C THR A 173 -6.83 7.65 -15.20
N ILE A 174 -7.66 6.81 -14.58
CA ILE A 174 -8.13 5.56 -15.17
C ILE A 174 -9.59 5.78 -15.56
N MET A 175 -9.88 5.80 -16.87
CA MET A 175 -11.23 6.10 -17.35
C MET A 175 -12.21 4.97 -17.04
N THR A 176 -13.45 5.32 -16.77
CA THR A 176 -14.57 4.37 -16.83
C THR A 176 -14.73 3.83 -18.25
N GLY A 177 -15.11 2.55 -18.38
CA GLY A 177 -15.33 1.92 -19.70
C GLY A 177 -14.20 0.99 -20.13
N LEU A 178 -13.10 0.93 -19.37
CA LEU A 178 -12.16 -0.20 -19.41
C LEU A 178 -12.53 -1.20 -18.31
N HIS A 179 -12.04 -2.43 -18.40
CA HIS A 179 -12.42 -3.49 -17.47
C HIS A 179 -11.28 -3.94 -16.56
N ARG A 180 -10.02 -3.81 -17.02
CA ARG A 180 -8.91 -4.43 -16.33
C ARG A 180 -7.61 -3.62 -16.41
N LEU A 181 -6.94 -3.49 -15.27
CA LEU A 181 -5.52 -3.19 -15.19
C LEU A 181 -4.78 -4.47 -14.82
N GLY A 182 -3.84 -4.89 -15.67
CA GLY A 182 -3.15 -6.17 -15.54
C GLY A 182 -2.27 -6.27 -14.30
N LYS A 183 -2.03 -7.52 -13.91
CA LYS A 183 -1.15 -7.86 -12.78
C LYS A 183 0.23 -7.23 -12.93
N ASP A 184 0.75 -6.70 -11.84
CA ASP A 184 2.07 -6.04 -11.80
C ASP A 184 2.23 -4.88 -12.80
N CYS A 185 1.18 -4.39 -13.46
CA CYS A 185 1.33 -3.24 -14.34
C CYS A 185 1.69 -1.96 -13.57
N LEU A 186 2.29 -1.00 -14.26
CA LEU A 186 2.64 0.29 -13.73
C LEU A 186 2.07 1.38 -14.65
N ILE A 187 1.21 2.20 -14.09
CA ILE A 187 0.70 3.41 -14.73
C ILE A 187 1.56 4.58 -14.26
N GLY A 188 2.22 5.27 -15.21
CA GLY A 188 3.06 6.42 -14.92
C GLY A 188 2.29 7.60 -14.36
N ALA A 189 3.00 8.51 -13.68
CA ALA A 189 2.42 9.74 -13.15
C ALA A 189 1.75 10.57 -14.24
N GLY A 190 0.56 11.11 -13.98
CA GLY A 190 -0.21 11.93 -14.91
C GLY A 190 -0.73 11.20 -16.16
N ALA A 191 -0.57 9.90 -16.26
CA ALA A 191 -1.05 9.14 -17.41
C ALA A 191 -2.58 9.02 -17.41
N VAL A 192 -3.19 9.07 -18.59
CA VAL A 192 -4.63 8.87 -18.80
C VAL A 192 -4.87 7.55 -19.52
N VAL A 193 -5.31 6.55 -18.78
CA VAL A 193 -5.58 5.19 -19.29
C VAL A 193 -7.00 5.11 -19.81
N ILE A 194 -7.15 4.75 -21.09
CA ILE A 194 -8.43 4.70 -21.81
C ILE A 194 -8.78 3.30 -22.34
N LYS A 195 -7.94 2.30 -22.09
CA LYS A 195 -8.10 0.91 -22.52
C LYS A 195 -7.53 -0.04 -21.48
N ASP A 196 -7.94 -1.29 -21.52
CA ASP A 196 -7.37 -2.34 -20.70
C ASP A 196 -5.84 -2.41 -20.82
N VAL A 197 -5.21 -2.72 -19.70
CA VAL A 197 -3.75 -2.77 -19.58
C VAL A 197 -3.30 -4.22 -19.41
N PRO A 198 -2.34 -4.71 -20.21
CA PRO A 198 -1.80 -6.05 -20.06
C PRO A 198 -0.97 -6.22 -18.77
N ASP A 199 -0.76 -7.49 -18.37
CA ASP A 199 0.10 -7.83 -17.22
C ASP A 199 1.53 -7.33 -17.47
N GLY A 200 2.16 -6.81 -16.42
CA GLY A 200 3.54 -6.31 -16.45
C GLY A 200 3.79 -5.09 -17.32
N ALA A 201 2.77 -4.54 -17.99
CA ALA A 201 2.93 -3.36 -18.84
C ALA A 201 3.27 -2.09 -18.03
N ILE A 202 4.18 -1.29 -18.55
CA ILE A 202 4.48 0.06 -18.06
C ILE A 202 3.89 1.06 -19.04
N MET A 203 2.91 1.83 -18.55
CA MET A 203 2.13 2.78 -19.33
C MET A 203 2.50 4.21 -19.00
N ALA A 204 2.52 5.12 -19.99
CA ALA A 204 2.62 6.55 -19.72
C ALA A 204 1.98 7.39 -20.85
N GLY A 205 1.74 8.67 -20.56
CA GLY A 205 1.25 9.67 -21.51
C GLY A 205 -0.26 9.89 -21.50
N VAL A 206 -0.72 10.81 -22.36
CA VAL A 206 -2.13 11.22 -22.55
C VAL A 206 -2.44 11.21 -24.04
N PRO A 207 -3.21 10.20 -24.55
CA PRO A 207 -3.61 8.98 -23.88
C PRO A 207 -2.42 8.07 -23.57
N ALA A 208 -2.55 7.24 -22.52
CA ALA A 208 -1.48 6.34 -22.10
C ALA A 208 -1.20 5.26 -23.14
N LYS A 209 0.08 5.00 -23.38
CA LYS A 209 0.58 3.94 -24.26
C LYS A 209 1.56 3.05 -23.50
N ILE A 210 1.71 1.80 -23.92
CA ILE A 210 2.74 0.90 -23.40
C ILE A 210 4.10 1.46 -23.82
N ILE A 211 4.97 1.76 -22.83
CA ILE A 211 6.36 2.15 -23.06
C ILE A 211 7.24 0.92 -23.15
N LYS A 212 7.02 -0.03 -22.25
CA LYS A 212 7.74 -1.31 -22.12
C LYS A 212 6.99 -2.26 -21.22
N TYR A 213 7.48 -3.47 -21.11
CA TYR A 213 7.06 -4.44 -20.11
C TYR A 213 8.13 -4.57 -19.01
N LYS A 214 7.73 -5.02 -17.83
CA LYS A 214 8.68 -5.45 -16.81
C LYS A 214 9.47 -6.66 -17.30
N PRO A 215 10.75 -6.83 -16.90
CA PRO A 215 11.60 -7.90 -17.44
C PRO A 215 11.00 -9.30 -17.37
N GLU A 216 10.31 -9.63 -16.29
CA GLU A 216 9.64 -10.92 -16.07
C GLU A 216 8.40 -11.14 -16.96
N TYR A 217 7.97 -10.14 -17.71
CA TYR A 217 6.84 -10.16 -18.66
C TYR A 217 7.30 -9.93 -20.11
N CYS A 218 8.59 -9.77 -20.35
CA CYS A 218 9.15 -9.74 -21.70
C CYS A 218 9.16 -11.17 -22.27
N GLN A 219 8.39 -11.42 -23.33
CA GLN A 219 8.46 -12.66 -24.12
C GLN A 219 9.58 -12.58 -25.14
#